data_ad5f78ed48688e0dc39caaaf9c8974b5
#
_entry.id   ad5f78ed48688e0dc39caaaf9c8974b5
#
_cell.length_a   1.000
_cell.length_b   1.000
_cell.length_c   1.000
_cell.angle_alpha   90.00
_cell.angle_beta   90.00
_cell.angle_gamma   90.00
#
_symmetry.space_group_name_H-M   'P 1'
#
loop_
_entity.id
_entity.type
_entity.pdbx_description
1 polymer ?
#
loop_
_entity_poly.entity_id
_entity_poly.type
_entity_poly.pdbx_seq_one_letter_code
_entity_poly.pdbx_strand_id
1 'polypeptide(L)'
;YRELRRWGFSDPSAVTVFGYGGAMLPETFSENDIDDLNQLPVIRTDSKILFYAQGPISWSYNEKTKEYDHEQNTYSTAGYYFLTDSKNQSATIVEREGGQTTGLQDITSFDEHAVYEQELYSPGSTGRLFLGDDFRYTTSKSFTFELPGVDNSSPVKLRTSFGAKILGGTATLVFTRNGQTLPSSNTDNIGAGSSSSYDFVRMTSTLKEIDLDSEELAFTLLFRQNGGSLSMARLNYFRFNYKRKLQLYNGSIQFRLGQLPANSCYNLQGYSTTTHIWDISDPLNPVSVKPNVNNGNARFVPTKGNEEYIAFDEQATVASVEFIEKVPNQNLHGLTTPDMVILTPKEYISYAQSIARLHNENDGMEVAVIDHETVFNEFSSGTPDATAYRRLMKMFFDRKGGLDGEPLYLLLFGKGLYDNRKIGETGKYVKYPTLLTYQHGSGTDERQSYTTDDYFGFLDDDSGNRIASDKLRVNIGRLPIKSEQEAKDVVSKLYNYIENNDKGSWKNQVLVVADDENYAIHMEQAEEICSIMENSDCLLYTSPSPRDTERSRM
;
A
#
# COMPACT_ATOMS: atom_id res chain seq x y z
N TYR A 1 11.67 22.04 -19.31
CA TYR A 1 12.28 21.61 -20.57
C TYR A 1 13.79 21.39 -20.49
N ARG A 2 14.49 22.14 -19.64
CA ARG A 2 15.94 21.94 -19.46
C ARG A 2 16.26 20.54 -18.94
N GLU A 3 15.57 20.07 -17.92
CA GLU A 3 15.77 18.73 -17.35
C GLU A 3 15.36 17.63 -18.35
N LEU A 4 14.25 17.79 -19.06
CA LEU A 4 13.85 16.83 -20.09
C LEU A 4 14.92 16.64 -21.18
N ARG A 5 15.60 17.72 -21.59
CA ARG A 5 16.76 17.61 -22.51
C ARG A 5 17.92 16.84 -21.89
N ARG A 6 18.20 17.04 -20.60
CA ARG A 6 19.25 16.28 -19.87
C ARG A 6 18.92 14.79 -19.78
N TRP A 7 17.62 14.44 -19.68
CA TRP A 7 17.14 13.06 -19.67
C TRP A 7 17.12 12.42 -21.07
N GLY A 8 17.39 13.21 -22.11
CA GLY A 8 17.61 12.74 -23.48
C GLY A 8 16.45 12.95 -24.44
N PHE A 9 15.42 13.73 -24.05
CA PHE A 9 14.35 14.12 -24.97
C PHE A 9 14.83 15.21 -25.95
N SER A 10 14.72 14.93 -27.24
CA SER A 10 15.14 15.89 -28.29
C SER A 10 14.17 17.06 -28.40
N ASP A 11 12.87 16.81 -28.27
CA ASP A 11 11.82 17.82 -28.22
C ASP A 11 11.05 17.73 -26.89
N PRO A 12 11.45 18.50 -25.88
CA PRO A 12 10.74 18.51 -24.60
C PRO A 12 9.28 18.97 -24.69
N SER A 13 8.92 19.72 -25.71
CA SER A 13 7.54 20.21 -25.90
C SER A 13 6.59 19.10 -26.37
N ALA A 14 7.12 18.03 -26.95
CA ALA A 14 6.36 16.87 -27.40
C ALA A 14 6.22 15.77 -26.32
N VAL A 15 6.88 15.92 -25.18
CA VAL A 15 6.86 14.89 -24.11
C VAL A 15 5.45 14.76 -23.55
N THR A 16 4.98 13.53 -23.42
CA THR A 16 3.72 13.14 -22.79
C THR A 16 3.97 12.40 -21.49
N VAL A 17 3.00 12.44 -20.58
CA VAL A 17 3.08 11.84 -19.25
C VAL A 17 2.05 10.73 -19.14
N PHE A 18 2.47 9.58 -18.59
CA PHE A 18 1.62 8.41 -18.35
C PHE A 18 1.74 7.97 -16.91
N GLY A 19 0.68 7.37 -16.38
CA GLY A 19 0.64 6.79 -15.05
C GLY A 19 -0.50 7.32 -14.19
N TYR A 20 -0.59 6.82 -12.95
CA TYR A 20 -1.66 7.21 -12.01
C TYR A 20 -1.17 7.36 -10.56
N GLY A 21 0.14 7.41 -10.34
CA GLY A 21 0.74 7.84 -9.06
C GLY A 21 1.01 6.73 -8.07
N GLY A 22 1.12 7.12 -6.80
CA GLY A 22 1.65 6.29 -5.72
C GLY A 22 0.63 5.77 -4.71
N ALA A 23 -0.66 6.01 -4.91
CA ALA A 23 -1.69 5.43 -4.05
C ALA A 23 -1.67 3.89 -4.15
N MET A 24 -1.95 3.21 -3.03
CA MET A 24 -2.07 1.75 -3.03
C MET A 24 -3.25 1.33 -3.91
N LEU A 25 -3.07 0.26 -4.69
CA LEU A 25 -4.14 -0.28 -5.52
C LEU A 25 -5.25 -0.90 -4.67
N PRO A 26 -6.52 -0.81 -5.09
CA PRO A 26 -7.61 -1.50 -4.43
C PRO A 26 -7.37 -3.02 -4.36
N GLU A 27 -7.51 -3.58 -3.17
CA GLU A 27 -7.33 -5.03 -2.95
C GLU A 27 -8.53 -5.86 -3.42
N THR A 28 -9.68 -5.26 -3.64
CA THR A 28 -10.86 -5.91 -4.23
C THR A 28 -10.99 -5.47 -5.68
N PHE A 29 -11.20 -6.40 -6.60
CA PHE A 29 -11.42 -6.06 -8.01
C PHE A 29 -12.73 -5.29 -8.21
N SER A 30 -12.71 -4.41 -9.18
CA SER A 30 -13.84 -3.58 -9.59
C SER A 30 -13.84 -3.45 -11.12
N GLU A 31 -15.00 -3.31 -11.71
CA GLU A 31 -15.15 -3.08 -13.16
C GLU A 31 -14.45 -1.81 -13.66
N ASN A 32 -14.14 -0.89 -12.74
CA ASN A 32 -13.47 0.37 -13.06
C ASN A 32 -11.97 0.35 -12.73
N ASP A 33 -11.41 -0.80 -12.41
CA ASP A 33 -9.99 -0.91 -12.10
C ASP A 33 -9.14 -0.56 -13.32
N ILE A 34 -8.14 0.28 -13.09
CA ILE A 34 -7.15 0.64 -14.11
C ILE A 34 -6.03 -0.40 -14.03
N ASP A 35 -5.79 -1.09 -15.14
CA ASP A 35 -4.77 -2.13 -15.24
C ASP A 35 -3.67 -1.83 -16.28
N ASP A 36 -3.72 -0.66 -16.94
CA ASP A 36 -2.71 -0.18 -17.88
C ASP A 36 -2.44 1.31 -17.68
N LEU A 37 -1.40 1.83 -18.32
CA LEU A 37 -0.96 3.21 -18.19
C LEU A 37 -1.89 4.19 -18.89
N ASN A 38 -2.48 5.11 -18.14
CA ASN A 38 -3.27 6.21 -18.67
C ASN A 38 -2.39 7.40 -19.02
N GLN A 39 -2.67 8.02 -20.16
CA GLN A 39 -2.07 9.29 -20.51
C GLN A 39 -2.70 10.41 -19.66
N LEU A 40 -1.87 11.18 -18.96
CA LEU A 40 -2.33 12.30 -18.15
C LEU A 40 -2.51 13.57 -18.98
N PRO A 41 -3.58 14.35 -18.72
CA PRO A 41 -3.70 15.71 -19.23
C PRO A 41 -2.62 16.62 -18.64
N VAL A 42 -2.10 17.52 -19.46
CA VAL A 42 -1.03 18.43 -19.06
C VAL A 42 -1.30 19.85 -19.53
N ILE A 43 -0.79 20.85 -18.79
CA ILE A 43 -0.61 22.20 -19.30
C ILE A 43 0.83 22.36 -19.75
N ARG A 44 1.02 23.01 -20.89
CA ARG A 44 2.33 23.36 -21.45
C ARG A 44 2.52 24.87 -21.41
N THR A 45 3.58 25.30 -20.79
CA THR A 45 4.04 26.68 -20.83
C THR A 45 5.29 26.76 -21.72
N ASP A 46 5.86 27.95 -21.88
CA ASP A 46 7.10 28.16 -22.66
C ASP A 46 8.31 27.37 -22.13
N SER A 47 8.28 26.94 -20.88
CA SER A 47 9.43 26.32 -20.20
C SER A 47 9.13 25.03 -19.42
N LYS A 48 7.86 24.70 -19.20
CA LYS A 48 7.44 23.60 -18.30
C LYS A 48 6.31 22.78 -18.92
N ILE A 49 6.21 21.54 -18.45
CA ILE A 49 5.02 20.70 -18.51
C ILE A 49 4.51 20.57 -17.07
N LEU A 50 3.25 20.89 -16.84
CA LEU A 50 2.60 20.79 -15.53
C LEU A 50 1.51 19.72 -15.60
N PHE A 51 1.51 18.81 -14.65
CA PHE A 51 0.50 17.77 -14.47
C PHE A 51 0.22 17.57 -13.00
N TYR A 52 -0.94 17.01 -12.66
CA TYR A 52 -1.24 16.62 -11.28
C TYR A 52 -0.61 15.27 -10.99
N ALA A 53 0.04 15.15 -9.83
CA ALA A 53 0.70 13.92 -9.39
C ALA A 53 0.29 13.56 -7.96
N GLN A 54 -0.02 12.28 -7.74
CA GLN A 54 -0.36 11.73 -6.43
C GLN A 54 0.85 11.06 -5.78
N GLY A 55 1.01 11.30 -4.47
CA GLY A 55 1.98 10.62 -3.63
C GLY A 55 1.47 9.28 -3.07
N PRO A 56 2.25 8.65 -2.18
CA PRO A 56 1.93 7.34 -1.61
C PRO A 56 0.92 7.40 -0.44
N ILE A 57 0.50 8.58 -0.02
CA ILE A 57 -0.50 8.77 1.03
C ILE A 57 -1.81 9.19 0.39
N SER A 58 -2.85 8.38 0.59
CA SER A 58 -4.21 8.71 0.17
C SER A 58 -5.04 9.22 1.35
N TRP A 59 -6.06 10.03 1.05
CA TRP A 59 -6.95 10.60 2.05
C TRP A 59 -8.41 10.37 1.66
N SER A 60 -9.23 10.03 2.65
CA SER A 60 -10.66 9.84 2.47
C SER A 60 -11.46 10.52 3.57
N TYR A 61 -12.61 11.11 3.22
CA TYR A 61 -13.50 11.71 4.20
C TYR A 61 -14.38 10.67 4.88
N ASN A 62 -14.34 10.64 6.20
CA ASN A 62 -15.13 9.74 7.02
C ASN A 62 -16.42 10.45 7.49
N GLU A 63 -17.55 10.07 6.92
CA GLU A 63 -18.87 10.66 7.20
C GLU A 63 -19.30 10.51 8.65
N LYS A 64 -18.81 9.49 9.38
CA LYS A 64 -19.18 9.23 10.77
C LYS A 64 -18.42 10.13 11.73
N THR A 65 -17.11 10.28 11.54
CA THR A 65 -16.24 11.08 12.42
C THR A 65 -16.15 12.53 11.98
N LYS A 66 -16.55 12.84 10.74
CA LYS A 66 -16.37 14.15 10.10
C LYS A 66 -14.89 14.58 10.11
N GLU A 67 -14.03 13.63 9.77
CA GLU A 67 -12.58 13.79 9.69
C GLU A 67 -12.07 13.18 8.38
N TYR A 68 -10.93 13.64 7.89
CA TYR A 68 -10.18 12.96 6.85
C TYR A 68 -9.29 11.90 7.48
N ASP A 69 -9.41 10.67 6.98
CA ASP A 69 -8.57 9.53 7.31
C ASP A 69 -7.49 9.37 6.24
N HIS A 70 -6.26 9.05 6.65
CA HIS A 70 -5.15 8.76 5.73
C HIS A 70 -4.87 7.27 5.64
N GLU A 71 -4.34 6.86 4.50
CA GLU A 71 -3.81 5.52 4.26
C GLU A 71 -2.44 5.63 3.59
N GLN A 72 -1.44 5.02 4.21
CA GLN A 72 -0.07 4.96 3.70
C GLN A 72 0.09 3.75 2.79
N ASN A 73 0.70 3.93 1.61
CA ASN A 73 1.03 2.79 0.74
C ASN A 73 2.03 1.85 1.45
N THR A 74 1.64 0.59 1.65
CA THR A 74 2.44 -0.42 2.36
C THR A 74 3.56 -1.03 1.51
N TYR A 75 3.61 -0.72 0.21
CA TYR A 75 4.56 -1.28 -0.74
C TYR A 75 5.55 -0.25 -1.26
N SER A 76 5.20 1.04 -1.26
CA SER A 76 6.03 2.10 -1.82
C SER A 76 6.03 3.36 -0.96
N THR A 77 7.13 4.10 -1.01
CA THR A 77 7.29 5.44 -0.40
C THR A 77 7.21 6.57 -1.44
N ALA A 78 6.99 6.24 -2.71
CA ALA A 78 6.92 7.19 -3.82
C ALA A 78 5.89 6.74 -4.86
N GLY A 79 5.39 7.68 -5.65
CA GLY A 79 4.61 7.41 -6.86
C GLY A 79 5.47 7.64 -8.10
N TYR A 80 5.24 6.86 -9.16
CA TYR A 80 6.02 6.90 -10.38
C TYR A 80 5.16 7.28 -11.58
N TYR A 81 5.79 7.91 -12.55
CA TYR A 81 5.19 8.32 -13.81
C TYR A 81 6.16 8.09 -14.96
N PHE A 82 5.64 7.83 -16.15
CA PHE A 82 6.42 7.59 -17.35
C PHE A 82 6.35 8.78 -18.29
N LEU A 83 7.49 9.09 -18.89
CA LEU A 83 7.62 10.15 -19.88
C LEU A 83 8.03 9.55 -21.22
N THR A 84 7.35 9.94 -22.28
CA THR A 84 7.69 9.52 -23.65
C THR A 84 7.55 10.70 -24.61
N ASP A 85 8.33 10.70 -25.69
CA ASP A 85 8.22 11.63 -26.82
C ASP A 85 7.49 10.99 -28.02
N SER A 86 6.69 9.95 -27.75
CA SER A 86 5.84 9.37 -28.78
C SER A 86 4.93 10.44 -29.40
N LYS A 87 4.75 10.38 -30.72
CA LYS A 87 3.98 11.40 -31.47
C LYS A 87 2.46 11.38 -31.21
N ASN A 88 2.02 10.74 -30.13
CA ASN A 88 0.63 10.76 -29.73
C ASN A 88 0.22 12.18 -29.28
N GLN A 89 -0.97 12.59 -29.67
CA GLN A 89 -1.51 13.86 -29.23
C GLN A 89 -1.62 13.86 -27.71
N SER A 90 -1.04 14.89 -27.07
CA SER A 90 -1.16 15.04 -25.61
C SER A 90 -2.61 15.26 -25.21
N ALA A 91 -3.06 14.57 -24.19
CA ALA A 91 -4.32 14.90 -23.54
C ALA A 91 -4.22 16.35 -22.99
N THR A 92 -5.27 17.13 -23.21
CA THR A 92 -5.39 18.50 -22.70
C THR A 92 -6.37 18.53 -21.55
N ILE A 93 -6.12 19.42 -20.59
CA ILE A 93 -7.04 19.63 -19.47
C ILE A 93 -8.30 20.30 -20.00
N VAL A 94 -9.45 19.69 -19.73
CA VAL A 94 -10.77 20.25 -20.06
C VAL A 94 -11.03 21.46 -19.16
N GLU A 95 -11.59 22.54 -19.71
CA GLU A 95 -11.95 23.74 -18.96
C GLU A 95 -13.47 23.77 -18.70
N ARG A 96 -13.87 24.20 -17.50
CA ARG A 96 -15.26 24.56 -17.17
C ARG A 96 -15.36 25.96 -16.61
N GLU A 97 -16.47 26.61 -16.85
CA GLU A 97 -16.80 27.92 -16.26
C GLU A 97 -17.08 27.78 -14.75
N GLY A 98 -16.70 28.78 -13.96
CA GLY A 98 -16.86 28.79 -12.51
C GLY A 98 -18.31 28.99 -12.00
N GLY A 99 -19.28 29.12 -12.89
CA GLY A 99 -20.71 29.25 -12.55
C GLY A 99 -21.10 30.65 -12.03
N GLN A 100 -22.38 30.83 -11.76
CA GLN A 100 -22.94 32.09 -11.26
C GLN A 100 -22.73 32.20 -9.74
N THR A 101 -21.96 33.18 -9.30
CA THR A 101 -21.59 33.37 -7.88
C THR A 101 -22.33 34.51 -7.18
N THR A 102 -23.14 35.30 -7.91
CA THR A 102 -23.87 36.43 -7.35
C THR A 102 -24.94 35.96 -6.35
N GLY A 103 -24.93 36.52 -5.14
CA GLY A 103 -25.88 36.18 -4.09
C GLY A 103 -25.57 34.90 -3.32
N LEU A 104 -24.47 34.21 -3.62
CA LEU A 104 -24.01 33.04 -2.88
C LEU A 104 -23.14 33.43 -1.69
N GLN A 105 -23.16 32.62 -0.64
CA GLN A 105 -22.29 32.77 0.52
C GLN A 105 -20.85 32.37 0.16
N ASP A 106 -19.89 33.17 0.57
CA ASP A 106 -18.47 32.89 0.38
C ASP A 106 -17.95 31.84 1.35
N ILE A 107 -17.31 30.82 0.79
CA ILE A 107 -16.47 29.87 1.53
C ILE A 107 -15.06 30.43 1.54
N THR A 108 -14.60 30.85 2.70
CA THR A 108 -13.28 31.49 2.93
C THR A 108 -12.33 30.61 3.74
N SER A 109 -12.77 29.43 4.17
CA SER A 109 -11.96 28.39 4.81
C SER A 109 -12.41 27.00 4.34
N PHE A 110 -11.52 26.03 4.47
CA PHE A 110 -11.73 24.66 4.01
C PHE A 110 -11.25 23.64 5.03
N ASP A 111 -11.55 22.36 4.81
CA ASP A 111 -11.09 21.26 5.64
C ASP A 111 -9.67 20.86 5.24
N GLU A 112 -8.69 21.17 6.07
CA GLU A 112 -7.30 20.78 5.90
C GLU A 112 -6.99 19.56 6.77
N HIS A 113 -6.04 18.77 6.30
CA HIS A 113 -5.52 17.59 6.99
C HIS A 113 -3.99 17.53 6.91
N ALA A 114 -3.39 16.94 7.93
CA ALA A 114 -1.97 16.63 7.96
C ALA A 114 -1.74 15.38 8.83
N VAL A 115 -0.62 14.70 8.59
CA VAL A 115 -0.21 13.55 9.38
C VAL A 115 1.27 13.63 9.74
N TYR A 116 1.57 13.26 10.98
CA TYR A 116 2.91 12.92 11.45
C TYR A 116 2.92 11.43 11.78
N GLU A 117 3.65 10.67 11.00
CA GLU A 117 3.79 9.23 11.15
C GLU A 117 5.24 8.83 10.85
N GLN A 118 5.85 8.12 11.78
CA GLN A 118 7.15 7.51 11.60
C GLN A 118 6.97 5.99 11.57
N GLU A 119 7.53 5.35 10.55
CA GLU A 119 7.38 3.93 10.34
C GLU A 119 8.72 3.23 10.58
N LEU A 120 9.04 2.91 11.84
CA LEU A 120 10.35 2.42 12.27
C LEU A 120 10.34 0.95 12.69
N TYR A 121 9.29 0.50 13.35
CA TYR A 121 9.22 -0.80 14.01
C TYR A 121 7.91 -1.51 13.73
N SER A 122 7.95 -2.71 13.16
CA SER A 122 6.78 -3.55 12.93
C SER A 122 6.59 -4.53 14.09
N PRO A 123 5.49 -4.45 14.85
CA PRO A 123 5.15 -5.45 15.86
C PRO A 123 4.95 -6.81 15.19
N GLY A 124 5.63 -7.85 15.65
CA GLY A 124 5.50 -9.19 15.09
C GLY A 124 6.07 -9.38 13.68
N SER A 125 6.77 -8.39 13.11
CA SER A 125 7.36 -8.45 11.76
C SER A 125 6.32 -8.77 10.68
N THR A 126 5.23 -8.02 10.65
CA THR A 126 4.06 -8.30 9.80
C THR A 126 3.94 -7.43 8.55
N GLY A 127 4.60 -6.26 8.48
CA GLY A 127 4.73 -5.46 7.27
C GLY A 127 3.65 -4.38 7.00
N ARG A 128 2.43 -4.51 7.50
CA ARG A 128 1.38 -3.48 7.36
C ARG A 128 1.42 -2.43 8.46
N LEU A 129 1.75 -2.84 9.67
CA LEU A 129 1.80 -1.94 10.82
C LEU A 129 3.26 -1.64 11.17
N PHE A 130 3.62 -0.39 11.02
CA PHE A 130 4.86 0.15 11.55
C PHE A 130 4.55 1.23 12.58
N LEU A 131 5.26 1.22 13.69
CA LEU A 131 5.12 2.17 14.78
C LEU A 131 6.38 3.00 14.91
N GLY A 132 6.23 4.27 15.26
CA GLY A 132 7.30 5.25 15.33
C GLY A 132 7.90 5.41 16.73
N ASP A 133 7.83 6.62 17.24
CA ASP A 133 8.40 7.08 18.51
C ASP A 133 8.23 6.10 19.66
N ASP A 134 9.34 5.68 20.28
CA ASP A 134 9.36 4.75 21.42
C ASP A 134 9.21 5.50 22.75
N PHE A 135 8.20 5.09 23.55
CA PHE A 135 7.89 5.64 24.87
C PHE A 135 8.21 4.68 26.01
N ARG A 136 8.88 3.56 25.78
CA ARG A 136 9.21 2.61 26.85
C ARG A 136 10.18 3.18 27.87
N TYR A 137 11.21 3.91 27.41
CA TYR A 137 12.27 4.46 28.25
C TYR A 137 12.15 5.98 28.40
N THR A 138 11.77 6.67 27.35
CA THR A 138 11.48 8.11 27.36
C THR A 138 9.98 8.28 27.31
N THR A 139 9.35 8.21 28.48
CA THR A 139 7.88 8.19 28.63
C THR A 139 7.20 9.52 28.29
N SER A 140 7.95 10.62 28.18
CA SER A 140 7.43 11.96 27.87
C SER A 140 8.21 12.56 26.70
N LYS A 141 7.49 13.00 25.67
CA LYS A 141 8.07 13.66 24.49
C LYS A 141 7.27 14.89 24.11
N SER A 142 7.96 15.95 23.71
CA SER A 142 7.37 17.19 23.21
C SER A 142 7.38 17.19 21.69
N PHE A 143 6.29 17.70 21.11
CA PHE A 143 6.08 17.83 19.68
C PHE A 143 5.66 19.24 19.33
N THR A 144 6.12 19.74 18.21
CA THR A 144 5.75 21.06 17.68
C THR A 144 5.45 20.90 16.19
N PHE A 145 4.31 21.44 15.76
CA PHE A 145 3.83 21.42 14.38
C PHE A 145 3.43 22.80 13.94
N GLU A 146 3.76 23.14 12.70
CA GLU A 146 3.27 24.34 12.04
C GLU A 146 1.98 24.02 11.26
N LEU A 147 0.92 24.76 11.50
CA LEU A 147 -0.36 24.63 10.82
C LEU A 147 -0.65 25.95 10.05
N PRO A 148 0.00 26.18 8.92
CA PRO A 148 -0.03 27.46 8.23
C PRO A 148 -1.44 27.83 7.76
N GLY A 149 -1.86 29.06 8.06
CA GLY A 149 -3.17 29.58 7.69
C GLY A 149 -4.33 28.98 8.45
N VAL A 150 -4.10 28.36 9.62
CA VAL A 150 -5.19 27.84 10.46
C VAL A 150 -6.27 28.91 10.69
N ASP A 151 -7.52 28.49 10.56
CA ASP A 151 -8.67 29.33 10.91
C ASP A 151 -9.04 29.09 12.37
N ASN A 152 -8.70 30.06 13.22
CA ASN A 152 -8.88 29.97 14.67
C ASN A 152 -10.36 30.03 15.11
N SER A 153 -11.31 30.07 14.17
CA SER A 153 -12.75 30.04 14.47
C SER A 153 -13.24 28.65 14.88
N SER A 154 -12.44 27.62 14.70
CA SER A 154 -12.77 26.24 15.07
C SER A 154 -11.53 25.50 15.59
N PRO A 155 -11.73 24.53 16.51
CA PRO A 155 -10.63 23.78 17.10
C PRO A 155 -9.92 22.90 16.07
N VAL A 156 -8.62 22.67 16.29
CA VAL A 156 -7.85 21.63 15.63
C VAL A 156 -8.19 20.28 16.27
N LYS A 157 -8.62 19.32 15.47
CA LYS A 157 -8.83 17.94 15.89
C LYS A 157 -7.50 17.19 15.77
N LEU A 158 -6.91 16.85 16.91
CA LEU A 158 -5.72 16.00 17.01
C LEU A 158 -6.14 14.58 17.34
N ARG A 159 -6.11 13.70 16.33
CA ARG A 159 -6.28 12.26 16.53
C ARG A 159 -4.92 11.61 16.71
N THR A 160 -4.77 10.86 17.80
CA THR A 160 -3.55 10.12 18.11
C THR A 160 -3.82 8.63 18.04
N SER A 161 -3.04 7.89 17.27
CA SER A 161 -3.00 6.43 17.29
C SER A 161 -1.73 5.97 18.01
N PHE A 162 -1.89 5.07 18.99
CA PHE A 162 -0.78 4.63 19.84
C PHE A 162 -0.87 3.13 20.12
N GLY A 163 0.25 2.44 20.02
CA GLY A 163 0.36 1.00 20.28
C GLY A 163 1.11 0.70 21.58
N ALA A 164 0.53 -0.16 22.43
CA ALA A 164 1.21 -0.65 23.62
C ALA A 164 0.93 -2.13 23.88
N LYS A 165 1.91 -2.82 24.49
CA LYS A 165 1.76 -4.17 25.06
C LYS A 165 2.16 -4.14 26.53
N ILE A 166 1.16 -4.32 27.39
CA ILE A 166 1.28 -4.25 28.85
C ILE A 166 0.65 -5.51 29.44
N LEU A 167 1.41 -6.31 30.14
CA LEU A 167 0.92 -7.53 30.80
C LEU A 167 0.56 -7.22 32.26
N GLY A 168 -0.68 -7.45 32.64
CA GLY A 168 -1.18 -7.27 34.02
C GLY A 168 -1.25 -5.81 34.49
N GLY A 169 -1.30 -4.85 33.58
CA GLY A 169 -1.35 -3.43 33.90
C GLY A 169 -2.17 -2.62 32.89
N THR A 170 -2.21 -1.32 33.10
CA THR A 170 -2.85 -0.33 32.21
C THR A 170 -1.91 0.84 31.96
N ALA A 171 -2.25 1.70 31.00
CA ALA A 171 -1.58 2.98 30.81
C ALA A 171 -2.58 4.06 30.44
N THR A 172 -2.15 5.30 30.55
CA THR A 172 -2.92 6.49 30.17
C THR A 172 -2.03 7.41 29.34
N LEU A 173 -2.56 7.92 28.23
CA LEU A 173 -1.94 8.99 27.45
C LEU A 173 -2.34 10.35 28.06
N VAL A 174 -1.36 11.15 28.46
CA VAL A 174 -1.59 12.47 29.04
C VAL A 174 -1.00 13.52 28.12
N PHE A 175 -1.86 14.41 27.62
CA PHE A 175 -1.48 15.52 26.75
C PHE A 175 -1.40 16.79 27.58
N THR A 176 -0.29 17.53 27.49
CA THR A 176 -0.08 18.79 28.17
C THR A 176 0.28 19.89 27.17
N ARG A 177 -0.42 21.01 27.22
CA ARG A 177 -0.16 22.21 26.41
C ARG A 177 -0.15 23.44 27.33
N ASN A 178 0.84 24.32 27.20
CA ASN A 178 1.00 25.55 28.00
C ASN A 178 0.90 25.30 29.52
N GLY A 179 1.49 24.16 29.97
CA GLY A 179 1.46 23.79 31.41
C GLY A 179 0.12 23.21 31.89
N GLN A 180 -0.88 23.11 31.04
CA GLN A 180 -2.19 22.56 31.38
C GLN A 180 -2.41 21.20 30.74
N THR A 181 -2.94 20.25 31.49
CA THR A 181 -3.34 18.94 30.95
C THR A 181 -4.64 19.10 30.16
N LEU A 182 -4.64 18.66 28.93
CA LEU A 182 -5.85 18.61 28.09
C LEU A 182 -6.85 17.60 28.68
N PRO A 183 -8.16 17.86 28.56
CA PRO A 183 -9.18 16.97 29.10
C PRO A 183 -8.98 15.53 28.67
N SER A 184 -9.04 14.59 29.62
CA SER A 184 -8.96 13.17 29.37
C SER A 184 -10.30 12.64 28.87
N SER A 185 -10.27 11.74 27.89
CA SER A 185 -11.41 10.94 27.48
C SER A 185 -11.22 9.48 27.91
N ASN A 186 -12.28 8.68 27.91
CA ASN A 186 -12.16 7.25 28.20
C ASN A 186 -11.23 6.51 27.22
N THR A 187 -11.05 7.07 26.03
CA THR A 187 -10.17 6.52 24.97
C THR A 187 -8.69 6.82 25.23
N ASP A 188 -8.35 7.73 26.18
CA ASP A 188 -6.97 7.96 26.58
C ASP A 188 -6.39 6.79 27.40
N ASN A 189 -7.25 5.92 27.92
CA ASN A 189 -6.83 4.75 28.68
C ASN A 189 -6.50 3.59 27.73
N ILE A 190 -5.28 3.13 27.81
CA ILE A 190 -4.85 1.88 27.18
C ILE A 190 -5.20 0.78 28.18
N GLY A 191 -6.29 0.06 27.93
CA GLY A 191 -6.78 -1.01 28.80
C GLY A 191 -5.72 -2.06 29.05
N ALA A 192 -5.89 -2.84 30.15
CA ALA A 192 -5.13 -4.05 30.38
C ALA A 192 -5.17 -4.86 29.08
N GLY A 193 -4.02 -5.11 28.51
CA GLY A 193 -3.92 -5.98 27.37
C GLY A 193 -4.73 -7.22 27.66
N SER A 194 -5.47 -7.73 26.70
CA SER A 194 -5.99 -9.06 26.85
C SER A 194 -4.81 -9.91 27.30
N SER A 195 -5.05 -10.79 28.21
CA SER A 195 -4.07 -11.82 28.60
C SER A 195 -3.76 -12.79 27.45
N SER A 196 -4.16 -12.47 26.22
CA SER A 196 -3.84 -13.24 25.05
C SER A 196 -2.35 -13.09 24.78
N SER A 197 -1.63 -14.18 24.87
CA SER A 197 -0.22 -14.28 24.48
C SER A 197 -0.01 -13.97 22.99
N TYR A 198 -1.09 -13.97 22.20
CA TYR A 198 -1.08 -13.78 20.75
C TYR A 198 -1.09 -12.32 20.29
N ASP A 199 -1.42 -11.36 21.18
CA ASP A 199 -1.38 -9.93 20.79
C ASP A 199 0.08 -9.46 20.65
N PHE A 200 0.46 -8.97 19.47
CA PHE A 200 1.72 -8.27 19.30
C PHE A 200 1.66 -6.88 19.94
N VAL A 201 0.55 -6.20 19.75
CA VAL A 201 0.30 -4.84 20.24
C VAL A 201 -1.19 -4.60 20.34
N ARG A 202 -1.60 -3.80 21.31
CA ARG A 202 -2.95 -3.24 21.38
C ARG A 202 -2.91 -1.78 20.92
N MET A 203 -3.72 -1.47 19.91
CA MET A 203 -3.86 -0.12 19.39
C MET A 203 -4.94 0.65 20.15
N THR A 204 -4.68 1.93 20.42
CA THR A 204 -5.62 2.87 21.04
C THR A 204 -5.65 4.13 20.19
N SER A 205 -6.86 4.65 19.94
CA SER A 205 -7.04 5.94 19.26
C SER A 205 -7.73 6.92 20.19
N THR A 206 -7.17 8.11 20.31
CA THR A 206 -7.74 9.21 21.11
C THR A 206 -7.89 10.47 20.26
N LEU A 207 -8.86 11.32 20.63
CA LEU A 207 -9.13 12.61 19.97
C LEU A 207 -9.00 13.73 20.98
N LYS A 208 -8.27 14.79 20.61
CA LYS A 208 -8.25 16.07 21.32
C LYS A 208 -8.70 17.18 20.39
N GLU A 209 -9.56 18.05 20.89
CA GLU A 209 -9.93 19.30 20.23
C GLU A 209 -9.17 20.43 20.92
N ILE A 210 -8.41 21.19 20.13
CA ILE A 210 -7.44 22.18 20.65
C ILE A 210 -7.69 23.51 19.97
N ASP A 211 -8.07 24.52 20.76
CA ASP A 211 -8.16 25.89 20.27
C ASP A 211 -6.74 26.45 20.11
N LEU A 212 -6.48 27.06 18.95
CA LEU A 212 -5.23 27.75 18.68
C LEU A 212 -5.44 29.25 18.54
N ASP A 213 -4.44 29.99 18.96
CA ASP A 213 -4.30 31.45 18.81
C ASP A 213 -3.17 31.83 17.84
N SER A 214 -2.44 30.85 17.37
CA SER A 214 -1.30 30.97 16.45
C SER A 214 -1.29 29.81 15.46
N GLU A 215 -0.35 29.82 14.52
CA GLU A 215 -0.13 28.71 13.57
C GLU A 215 0.70 27.56 14.19
N GLU A 216 1.26 27.76 15.38
CA GLU A 216 2.05 26.74 16.07
C GLU A 216 1.18 25.91 17.02
N LEU A 217 1.26 24.60 16.88
CA LEU A 217 0.71 23.63 17.82
C LEU A 217 1.85 22.89 18.54
N ALA A 218 2.16 23.31 19.76
CA ALA A 218 3.13 22.63 20.61
C ALA A 218 2.43 21.93 21.77
N PHE A 219 2.79 20.66 22.04
CA PHE A 219 2.28 19.89 23.18
C PHE A 219 3.29 18.83 23.62
N THR A 220 3.09 18.31 24.84
CA THR A 220 3.84 17.17 25.36
C THR A 220 2.90 15.98 25.52
N LEU A 221 3.29 14.82 25.02
CA LEU A 221 2.65 13.54 25.25
C LEU A 221 3.44 12.75 26.30
N LEU A 222 2.76 12.38 27.38
CA LEU A 222 3.26 11.49 28.43
C LEU A 222 2.51 10.16 28.38
N PHE A 223 3.25 9.08 28.26
CA PHE A 223 2.77 7.72 28.47
C PHE A 223 2.93 7.36 29.95
N ARG A 224 1.83 7.24 30.68
CA ARG A 224 1.81 6.91 32.10
C ARG A 224 1.37 5.46 32.30
N GLN A 225 2.31 4.59 32.64
CA GLN A 225 2.02 3.21 32.99
C GLN A 225 1.47 3.11 34.42
N ASN A 226 0.48 2.23 34.61
CA ASN A 226 -0.15 1.92 35.90
C ASN A 226 -0.04 0.41 36.17
N GLY A 227 1.07 0.00 36.74
CA GLY A 227 1.37 -1.41 37.05
C GLY A 227 1.69 -2.27 35.84
N GLY A 228 1.90 -3.56 36.05
CA GLY A 228 2.19 -4.53 35.02
C GLY A 228 3.60 -4.47 34.41
N SER A 229 3.84 -5.33 33.42
CA SER A 229 5.08 -5.40 32.67
C SER A 229 4.90 -4.81 31.27
N LEU A 230 5.67 -3.78 30.93
CA LEU A 230 5.62 -3.09 29.64
C LEU A 230 6.65 -3.70 28.68
N SER A 231 6.20 -4.23 27.56
CA SER A 231 7.07 -4.70 26.49
C SER A 231 7.12 -3.77 25.28
N MET A 232 6.08 -2.98 25.05
CA MET A 232 6.00 -2.01 23.94
C MET A 232 5.15 -0.79 24.34
N ALA A 233 5.58 0.40 23.91
CA ALA A 233 4.82 1.64 23.94
C ALA A 233 5.34 2.55 22.82
N ARG A 234 4.57 2.68 21.74
CA ARG A 234 4.99 3.43 20.56
C ARG A 234 3.85 4.25 19.96
N LEU A 235 4.19 5.44 19.49
CA LEU A 235 3.31 6.25 18.66
C LEU A 235 3.15 5.57 17.29
N ASN A 236 1.91 5.51 16.79
CA ASN A 236 1.63 5.23 15.39
C ASN A 236 1.65 6.56 14.63
N TYR A 237 0.66 7.40 14.85
CA TYR A 237 0.59 8.70 14.20
C TYR A 237 -0.09 9.77 15.05
N PHE A 238 0.18 11.03 14.72
CA PHE A 238 -0.67 12.18 14.97
C PHE A 238 -1.31 12.59 13.65
N ARG A 239 -2.63 12.69 13.63
CA ARG A 239 -3.40 13.18 12.49
C ARG A 239 -4.16 14.43 12.88
N PHE A 240 -4.04 15.47 12.07
CA PHE A 240 -4.66 16.76 12.27
C PHE A 240 -5.77 16.95 11.26
N ASN A 241 -6.94 17.38 11.72
CA ASN A 241 -8.02 17.88 10.89
C ASN A 241 -8.41 19.26 11.43
N TYR A 242 -8.38 20.27 10.57
CA TYR A 242 -8.60 21.65 11.00
C TYR A 242 -9.14 22.51 9.86
N LYS A 243 -9.76 23.65 10.22
CA LYS A 243 -10.13 24.66 9.23
C LYS A 243 -8.89 25.50 8.87
N ARG A 244 -8.68 25.70 7.57
CA ARG A 244 -7.61 26.53 7.02
C ARG A 244 -8.20 27.61 6.13
N LYS A 245 -7.65 28.83 6.21
CA LYS A 245 -8.06 29.95 5.36
C LYS A 245 -7.81 29.63 3.89
N LEU A 246 -8.79 29.91 3.05
CA LEU A 246 -8.70 29.67 1.60
C LEU A 246 -7.93 30.83 0.93
N GLN A 247 -6.64 30.79 1.09
CA GLN A 247 -5.69 31.74 0.58
C GLN A 247 -4.49 31.04 -0.02
N LEU A 248 -4.00 31.52 -1.18
CA LEU A 248 -2.84 30.94 -1.85
C LEU A 248 -1.57 31.19 -1.00
N TYR A 249 -1.03 30.12 -0.42
CA TYR A 249 0.22 30.13 0.35
C TYR A 249 1.36 29.58 -0.50
N ASN A 250 2.52 30.27 -0.51
CA ASN A 250 3.72 29.79 -1.21
C ASN A 250 3.48 29.33 -2.66
N GLY A 251 2.49 29.91 -3.32
CA GLY A 251 2.17 29.66 -4.71
C GLY A 251 1.34 28.41 -5.00
N SER A 252 0.92 27.62 -3.99
CA SER A 252 -0.03 26.52 -4.20
C SER A 252 -0.85 26.21 -2.96
N ILE A 253 -2.06 25.68 -3.16
CA ILE A 253 -2.94 25.20 -2.11
C ILE A 253 -3.87 24.11 -2.66
N GLN A 254 -4.01 23.02 -1.94
CA GLN A 254 -5.00 21.98 -2.19
C GLN A 254 -6.11 22.13 -1.17
N PHE A 255 -7.38 22.09 -1.59
CA PHE A 255 -8.50 22.41 -0.72
C PHE A 255 -9.76 21.62 -1.05
N ARG A 256 -10.58 21.40 -0.05
CA ARG A 256 -11.78 20.58 -0.09
C ARG A 256 -12.72 20.92 1.06
N LEU A 257 -13.95 20.42 0.97
CA LEU A 257 -14.89 20.41 2.10
C LEU A 257 -15.55 19.05 2.20
N GLY A 258 -15.51 18.46 3.38
CA GLY A 258 -16.25 17.23 3.68
C GLY A 258 -17.76 17.43 3.57
N GLN A 259 -18.24 18.62 3.92
CA GLN A 259 -19.64 19.01 3.77
C GLN A 259 -19.75 20.42 3.17
N LEU A 260 -20.39 20.50 2.01
CA LEU A 260 -20.59 21.77 1.31
C LEU A 260 -21.83 22.49 1.85
N PRO A 261 -21.71 23.76 2.30
CA PRO A 261 -22.87 24.57 2.65
C PRO A 261 -23.77 24.84 1.43
N ALA A 262 -25.08 24.80 1.63
CA ALA A 262 -26.00 25.13 0.55
C ALA A 262 -25.84 26.60 0.10
N ASN A 263 -26.09 26.88 -1.17
CA ASN A 263 -26.00 28.23 -1.75
C ASN A 263 -24.66 28.93 -1.47
N SER A 264 -23.56 28.22 -1.62
CA SER A 264 -22.22 28.74 -1.39
C SER A 264 -21.32 28.63 -2.61
N CYS A 265 -20.24 29.40 -2.62
CA CYS A 265 -19.19 29.34 -3.61
C CYS A 265 -17.83 29.52 -2.93
N TYR A 266 -16.80 28.88 -3.46
CA TYR A 266 -15.43 29.12 -3.01
C TYR A 266 -15.02 30.57 -3.33
N ASN A 267 -14.26 31.18 -2.41
CA ASN A 267 -13.65 32.51 -2.56
C ASN A 267 -12.16 32.43 -2.20
N LEU A 268 -11.36 32.02 -3.19
CA LEU A 268 -9.90 31.91 -3.05
C LEU A 268 -9.26 33.28 -3.08
N GLN A 269 -8.50 33.64 -2.03
CA GLN A 269 -7.71 34.86 -1.95
C GLN A 269 -6.31 34.69 -2.56
N GLY A 270 -5.74 35.78 -3.07
CA GLY A 270 -4.38 35.78 -3.65
C GLY A 270 -4.31 35.23 -5.07
N TYR A 271 -5.43 35.20 -5.79
CA TYR A 271 -5.48 34.79 -7.18
C TYR A 271 -4.86 35.83 -8.10
N SER A 272 -4.05 35.39 -9.06
CA SER A 272 -3.42 36.19 -10.11
C SER A 272 -3.73 35.65 -11.51
N THR A 273 -3.30 36.34 -12.54
CA THR A 273 -3.47 35.90 -13.95
C THR A 273 -2.65 34.65 -14.31
N THR A 274 -1.66 34.30 -13.47
CA THR A 274 -0.81 33.11 -13.62
C THR A 274 -1.26 31.96 -12.69
N THR A 275 -2.37 32.16 -11.95
CA THR A 275 -2.93 31.13 -11.06
C THR A 275 -3.91 30.24 -11.83
N HIS A 276 -3.74 28.96 -11.71
CA HIS A 276 -4.66 27.92 -12.18
C HIS A 276 -5.45 27.33 -11.01
N ILE A 277 -6.69 26.93 -11.28
CA ILE A 277 -7.52 26.16 -10.34
C ILE A 277 -7.95 24.91 -11.08
N TRP A 278 -7.63 23.74 -10.55
CA TRP A 278 -8.07 22.47 -11.09
C TRP A 278 -8.95 21.72 -10.07
N ASP A 279 -10.05 21.18 -10.56
CA ASP A 279 -10.78 20.12 -9.90
C ASP A 279 -10.02 18.81 -10.12
N ILE A 280 -9.53 18.22 -9.05
CA ILE A 280 -8.71 17.01 -9.03
C ILE A 280 -9.44 15.84 -8.35
N SER A 281 -10.76 15.91 -8.25
CA SER A 281 -11.60 14.83 -7.69
C SER A 281 -11.46 13.52 -8.47
N ASP A 282 -11.18 13.62 -9.77
CA ASP A 282 -10.59 12.55 -10.58
C ASP A 282 -9.15 12.95 -10.92
N PRO A 283 -8.16 12.37 -10.26
CA PRO A 283 -6.77 12.76 -10.43
C PRO A 283 -6.20 12.42 -11.82
N LEU A 284 -6.85 11.54 -12.56
CA LEU A 284 -6.46 11.16 -13.93
C LEU A 284 -7.05 12.10 -14.98
N ASN A 285 -8.16 12.76 -14.66
CA ASN A 285 -8.86 13.67 -15.54
C ASN A 285 -9.16 15.02 -14.85
N PRO A 286 -8.12 15.76 -14.41
CA PRO A 286 -8.32 17.05 -13.79
C PRO A 286 -9.03 18.01 -14.73
N VAL A 287 -9.92 18.85 -14.18
CA VAL A 287 -10.70 19.85 -14.92
C VAL A 287 -10.28 21.23 -14.49
N SER A 288 -9.86 22.08 -15.44
CA SER A 288 -9.54 23.48 -15.18
C SER A 288 -10.82 24.27 -14.89
N VAL A 289 -10.82 25.04 -13.82
CA VAL A 289 -11.95 25.89 -13.42
C VAL A 289 -11.60 27.34 -13.72
N LYS A 290 -12.41 28.00 -14.56
CA LYS A 290 -12.29 29.42 -14.85
C LYS A 290 -13.15 30.23 -13.87
N PRO A 291 -12.55 30.86 -12.84
CA PRO A 291 -13.33 31.52 -11.80
C PRO A 291 -13.84 32.91 -12.24
N ASN A 292 -14.80 33.43 -11.49
CA ASN A 292 -15.17 34.84 -11.53
C ASN A 292 -14.18 35.62 -10.67
N VAL A 293 -13.36 36.47 -11.28
CA VAL A 293 -12.28 37.20 -10.60
C VAL A 293 -12.69 38.62 -10.26
N ASN A 294 -12.47 39.03 -9.03
CA ASN A 294 -12.68 40.40 -8.56
C ASN A 294 -11.63 40.75 -7.49
N ASN A 295 -10.85 41.79 -7.71
CA ASN A 295 -9.85 42.34 -6.77
C ASN A 295 -8.89 41.28 -6.18
N GLY A 296 -8.37 40.35 -7.01
CA GLY A 296 -7.45 39.29 -6.57
C GLY A 296 -8.12 38.13 -5.84
N ASN A 297 -9.45 38.08 -5.84
CA ASN A 297 -10.24 36.96 -5.33
C ASN A 297 -10.84 36.18 -6.50
N ALA A 298 -10.75 34.87 -6.44
CA ALA A 298 -11.34 33.96 -7.43
C ALA A 298 -12.56 33.24 -6.83
N ARG A 299 -13.75 33.50 -7.39
CA ARG A 299 -15.01 32.90 -6.93
C ARG A 299 -15.51 31.89 -7.94
N PHE A 300 -15.90 30.71 -7.47
CA PHE A 300 -16.52 29.67 -8.32
C PHE A 300 -17.41 28.74 -7.50
N VAL A 301 -18.37 28.13 -8.20
CA VAL A 301 -19.32 27.20 -7.62
C VAL A 301 -18.81 25.76 -7.81
N PRO A 302 -18.72 24.92 -6.75
CA PRO A 302 -18.49 23.50 -6.89
C PRO A 302 -19.64 22.82 -7.63
N THR A 303 -19.42 21.69 -8.30
CA THR A 303 -20.46 20.99 -9.07
C THR A 303 -21.19 19.94 -8.21
N LYS A 304 -20.51 19.40 -7.21
CA LYS A 304 -21.05 18.45 -6.23
C LYS A 304 -20.36 18.66 -4.87
N GLY A 305 -20.76 17.96 -3.84
CA GLY A 305 -20.03 17.91 -2.57
C GLY A 305 -18.83 16.98 -2.63
N ASN A 306 -17.88 17.14 -1.71
CA ASN A 306 -16.64 16.36 -1.60
C ASN A 306 -15.70 16.43 -2.81
N GLU A 307 -15.75 17.53 -3.54
CA GLU A 307 -14.77 17.80 -4.60
C GLU A 307 -13.45 18.25 -4.00
N GLU A 308 -12.37 17.84 -4.64
CA GLU A 308 -11.02 18.26 -4.27
C GLU A 308 -10.45 19.16 -5.35
N TYR A 309 -9.87 20.28 -4.92
CA TYR A 309 -9.30 21.29 -5.81
C TYR A 309 -7.84 21.55 -5.47
N ILE A 310 -7.06 21.89 -6.49
CA ILE A 310 -5.73 22.49 -6.32
C ILE A 310 -5.72 23.85 -7.01
N ALA A 311 -5.24 24.88 -6.31
CA ALA A 311 -4.86 26.14 -6.91
C ALA A 311 -3.35 26.31 -6.86
N PHE A 312 -2.74 26.73 -7.96
CA PHE A 312 -1.29 26.93 -8.04
C PHE A 312 -0.92 28.05 -9.00
N ASP A 313 0.14 28.75 -8.68
CA ASP A 313 0.73 29.75 -9.57
C ASP A 313 1.80 29.07 -10.44
N GLU A 314 1.68 29.17 -11.76
CA GLU A 314 2.65 28.55 -12.68
C GLU A 314 4.06 29.14 -12.56
N GLN A 315 4.21 30.35 -12.00
CA GLN A 315 5.50 30.97 -11.73
C GLN A 315 6.16 30.51 -10.44
N ALA A 316 5.38 29.96 -9.52
CA ALA A 316 5.89 29.43 -8.26
C ALA A 316 6.70 28.13 -8.47
N THR A 317 7.52 27.82 -7.48
CA THR A 317 8.17 26.50 -7.43
C THR A 317 7.13 25.46 -7.01
N VAL A 318 6.69 24.67 -7.98
CA VAL A 318 5.91 23.46 -7.73
C VAL A 318 6.86 22.29 -7.45
N ALA A 319 6.32 21.19 -6.93
CA ALA A 319 7.09 19.97 -6.70
C ALA A 319 7.81 19.55 -8.00
N SER A 320 9.08 19.18 -7.88
CA SER A 320 9.88 18.67 -9.00
C SER A 320 9.86 17.15 -9.00
N VAL A 321 9.88 16.55 -10.20
CA VAL A 321 10.08 15.12 -10.37
C VAL A 321 11.56 14.77 -10.35
N GLU A 322 11.89 13.59 -9.82
CA GLU A 322 13.22 13.01 -9.89
C GLU A 322 13.28 12.00 -11.04
N PHE A 323 14.36 12.06 -11.82
CA PHE A 323 14.62 11.06 -12.86
C PHE A 323 15.20 9.80 -12.21
N ILE A 324 14.51 8.68 -12.37
CA ILE A 324 14.96 7.41 -11.85
C ILE A 324 15.81 6.69 -12.90
N GLU A 325 15.20 6.28 -14.02
CA GLU A 325 15.91 5.56 -15.09
C GLU A 325 15.17 5.60 -16.41
N LYS A 326 15.80 5.10 -17.46
CA LYS A 326 15.15 4.77 -18.73
C LYS A 326 14.70 3.32 -18.72
N VAL A 327 13.43 3.10 -18.92
CA VAL A 327 12.86 1.77 -19.06
C VAL A 327 12.74 1.37 -20.53
N PRO A 328 13.02 0.11 -20.90
CA PRO A 328 12.76 -0.37 -22.26
C PRO A 328 11.26 -0.43 -22.53
N ASN A 329 10.88 -0.32 -23.81
CA ASN A 329 9.51 -0.58 -24.21
C ASN A 329 9.14 -2.04 -23.90
N GLN A 330 7.95 -2.23 -23.34
CA GLN A 330 7.42 -3.52 -22.96
C GLN A 330 5.92 -3.60 -23.29
N ASN A 331 5.35 -4.80 -23.31
CA ASN A 331 3.92 -5.03 -23.50
C ASN A 331 3.54 -6.38 -22.91
N LEU A 332 3.29 -6.43 -21.62
CA LEU A 332 2.83 -7.64 -20.92
C LEU A 332 1.38 -7.96 -21.29
N HIS A 333 0.56 -6.94 -21.54
CA HIS A 333 -0.80 -7.10 -22.04
C HIS A 333 -0.87 -7.79 -23.42
N GLY A 334 0.19 -7.68 -24.21
CA GLY A 334 0.32 -8.32 -25.51
C GLY A 334 0.85 -9.75 -25.49
N LEU A 335 1.21 -10.29 -24.32
CA LEU A 335 1.71 -11.66 -24.22
C LEU A 335 0.62 -12.68 -24.54
N THR A 336 1.02 -13.78 -25.19
CA THR A 336 0.22 -14.99 -25.31
C THR A 336 -0.04 -15.55 -23.92
N THR A 337 -1.25 -16.03 -23.67
CA THR A 337 -1.62 -16.57 -22.35
C THR A 337 -0.85 -17.85 -22.05
N PRO A 338 0.02 -17.87 -21.03
CA PRO A 338 0.82 -19.04 -20.69
C PRO A 338 0.04 -20.05 -19.83
N ASP A 339 0.59 -21.25 -19.68
CA ASP A 339 0.14 -22.22 -18.67
C ASP A 339 0.72 -21.89 -17.30
N MET A 340 1.95 -21.36 -17.28
CA MET A 340 2.66 -21.00 -16.05
C MET A 340 3.32 -19.65 -16.19
N VAL A 341 3.20 -18.84 -15.13
CA VAL A 341 3.96 -17.59 -14.96
C VAL A 341 5.04 -17.80 -13.92
N ILE A 342 6.28 -17.43 -14.23
CA ILE A 342 7.38 -17.35 -13.26
C ILE A 342 7.70 -15.87 -13.06
N LEU A 343 7.35 -15.32 -11.89
CA LEU A 343 7.78 -13.98 -11.49
C LEU A 343 9.12 -14.07 -10.75
N THR A 344 10.07 -13.25 -11.14
CA THR A 344 11.42 -13.29 -10.59
C THR A 344 12.08 -11.91 -10.63
N PRO A 345 13.01 -11.56 -9.71
CA PRO A 345 13.92 -10.46 -9.91
C PRO A 345 14.80 -10.67 -11.14
N LYS A 346 15.18 -9.58 -11.81
CA LYS A 346 15.99 -9.62 -13.04
C LYS A 346 17.29 -10.40 -12.91
N GLU A 347 17.89 -10.42 -11.73
CA GLU A 347 19.12 -11.14 -11.43
C GLU A 347 18.99 -12.67 -11.57
N TYR A 348 17.77 -13.19 -11.44
CA TYR A 348 17.51 -14.63 -11.48
C TYR A 348 16.80 -15.12 -12.75
N ILE A 349 16.56 -14.24 -13.73
CA ILE A 349 15.84 -14.56 -14.98
C ILE A 349 16.44 -15.77 -15.72
N SER A 350 17.76 -15.86 -15.83
CA SER A 350 18.42 -16.98 -16.53
C SER A 350 18.15 -18.33 -15.87
N TYR A 351 18.07 -18.34 -14.55
CA TYR A 351 17.73 -19.55 -13.77
C TYR A 351 16.24 -19.89 -13.91
N ALA A 352 15.37 -18.89 -13.84
CA ALA A 352 13.93 -19.06 -14.08
C ALA A 352 13.65 -19.60 -15.50
N GLN A 353 14.39 -19.12 -16.51
CA GLN A 353 14.31 -19.64 -17.89
C GLN A 353 14.73 -21.12 -17.99
N SER A 354 15.66 -21.57 -17.14
CA SER A 354 16.02 -23.00 -17.10
C SER A 354 14.86 -23.83 -16.54
N ILE A 355 14.14 -23.34 -15.54
CA ILE A 355 12.92 -23.99 -15.02
C ILE A 355 11.82 -23.99 -16.09
N ALA A 356 11.62 -22.88 -16.80
CA ALA A 356 10.65 -22.77 -17.88
C ALA A 356 10.92 -23.81 -18.98
N ARG A 357 12.20 -23.96 -19.38
CA ARG A 357 12.60 -24.95 -20.36
C ARG A 357 12.32 -26.39 -19.89
N LEU A 358 12.60 -26.67 -18.61
CA LEU A 358 12.34 -27.98 -18.03
C LEU A 358 10.86 -28.36 -18.12
N HIS A 359 9.94 -27.46 -17.77
CA HIS A 359 8.50 -27.68 -17.88
C HIS A 359 8.01 -27.74 -19.33
N ASN A 360 8.59 -26.95 -20.21
CA ASN A 360 8.26 -27.04 -21.65
C ASN A 360 8.66 -28.41 -22.24
N GLU A 361 9.87 -28.89 -21.94
CA GLU A 361 10.40 -30.17 -22.49
C GLU A 361 9.72 -31.39 -21.87
N ASN A 362 9.38 -31.38 -20.59
CA ASN A 362 8.83 -32.55 -19.88
C ASN A 362 7.30 -32.56 -19.83
N ASP A 363 6.68 -31.37 -19.65
CA ASP A 363 5.24 -31.27 -19.40
C ASP A 363 4.48 -30.65 -20.57
N GLY A 364 5.21 -30.15 -21.60
CA GLY A 364 4.62 -29.45 -22.74
C GLY A 364 4.00 -28.09 -22.41
N MET A 365 4.34 -27.49 -21.26
CA MET A 365 3.74 -26.23 -20.79
C MET A 365 4.33 -25.03 -21.51
N GLU A 366 3.49 -24.04 -21.83
CA GLU A 366 3.94 -22.69 -22.20
C GLU A 366 4.21 -21.89 -20.92
N VAL A 367 5.48 -21.48 -20.72
CA VAL A 367 5.89 -20.78 -19.49
C VAL A 367 6.39 -19.38 -19.80
N ALA A 368 5.79 -18.38 -19.21
CA ALA A 368 6.23 -16.99 -19.25
C ALA A 368 7.13 -16.68 -18.05
N VAL A 369 8.39 -16.29 -18.33
CA VAL A 369 9.32 -15.77 -17.30
C VAL A 369 9.30 -14.26 -17.37
N ILE A 370 8.90 -13.62 -16.27
CA ILE A 370 8.65 -12.17 -16.20
C ILE A 370 9.48 -11.56 -15.06
N ASP A 371 10.23 -10.50 -15.39
CA ASP A 371 10.81 -9.62 -14.39
C ASP A 371 9.68 -8.90 -13.63
N HIS A 372 9.65 -9.05 -12.33
CA HIS A 372 8.58 -8.52 -11.50
C HIS A 372 8.47 -6.99 -11.56
N GLU A 373 9.56 -6.26 -11.81
CA GLU A 373 9.55 -4.79 -11.95
C GLU A 373 8.77 -4.36 -13.20
N THR A 374 8.80 -5.16 -14.28
CA THR A 374 8.02 -4.88 -15.49
C THR A 374 6.52 -5.00 -15.26
N VAL A 375 6.10 -5.81 -14.28
CA VAL A 375 4.68 -5.89 -13.88
C VAL A 375 4.23 -4.58 -13.26
N PHE A 376 5.04 -3.97 -12.41
CA PHE A 376 4.69 -2.67 -11.82
C PHE A 376 4.56 -1.60 -12.89
N ASN A 377 5.41 -1.62 -13.91
CA ASN A 377 5.37 -0.62 -14.98
C ASN A 377 4.00 -0.55 -15.65
N GLU A 378 3.36 -1.68 -15.95
CA GLU A 378 2.06 -1.71 -16.62
C GLU A 378 0.88 -1.73 -15.64
N PHE A 379 0.94 -2.53 -14.58
CA PHE A 379 -0.21 -2.82 -13.70
C PHE A 379 -0.31 -1.94 -12.46
N SER A 380 0.72 -1.12 -12.15
CA SER A 380 0.72 -0.21 -11.00
C SER A 380 1.49 1.09 -11.22
N SER A 381 1.55 1.56 -12.46
CA SER A 381 2.20 2.86 -12.81
C SER A 381 3.67 2.94 -12.35
N GLY A 382 4.41 1.81 -12.40
CA GLY A 382 5.79 1.73 -11.90
C GLY A 382 5.90 1.71 -10.37
N THR A 383 4.81 1.90 -9.66
CA THR A 383 4.79 1.86 -8.19
C THR A 383 4.75 0.41 -7.71
N PRO A 384 5.71 -0.07 -6.92
CA PRO A 384 5.63 -1.41 -6.34
C PRO A 384 4.30 -1.61 -5.60
N ASP A 385 3.57 -2.66 -5.97
CA ASP A 385 2.31 -3.04 -5.34
C ASP A 385 2.03 -4.53 -5.53
N ALA A 386 1.68 -5.25 -4.47
CA ALA A 386 1.38 -6.67 -4.55
C ALA A 386 0.15 -6.96 -5.43
N THR A 387 -0.80 -6.04 -5.48
CA THR A 387 -2.00 -6.15 -6.33
C THR A 387 -1.65 -6.14 -7.81
N ALA A 388 -0.50 -5.55 -8.23
CA ALA A 388 -0.05 -5.60 -9.62
C ALA A 388 0.22 -7.04 -10.08
N TYR A 389 0.87 -7.88 -9.25
CA TYR A 389 1.06 -9.31 -9.56
C TYR A 389 -0.28 -10.02 -9.72
N ARG A 390 -1.24 -9.71 -8.86
CA ARG A 390 -2.56 -10.29 -8.88
C ARG A 390 -3.35 -9.85 -10.14
N ARG A 391 -3.22 -8.60 -10.59
CA ARG A 391 -3.83 -8.09 -11.83
C ARG A 391 -3.27 -8.79 -13.07
N LEU A 392 -1.96 -9.00 -13.12
CA LEU A 392 -1.33 -9.80 -14.18
C LEU A 392 -1.92 -11.23 -14.23
N MET A 393 -2.06 -11.87 -13.07
CA MET A 393 -2.63 -13.21 -13.00
C MET A 393 -4.12 -13.23 -13.35
N LYS A 394 -4.89 -12.21 -12.95
CA LYS A 394 -6.30 -12.02 -13.32
C LYS A 394 -6.46 -11.93 -14.85
N MET A 395 -5.65 -11.11 -15.50
CA MET A 395 -5.65 -10.98 -16.96
C MET A 395 -5.45 -12.34 -17.66
N PHE A 396 -4.49 -13.14 -17.24
CA PHE A 396 -4.26 -14.46 -17.83
C PHE A 396 -5.36 -15.46 -17.48
N PHE A 397 -5.87 -15.44 -16.25
CA PHE A 397 -6.97 -16.28 -15.82
C PHE A 397 -8.23 -16.05 -16.66
N ASP A 398 -8.62 -14.80 -16.87
CA ASP A 398 -9.78 -14.44 -17.68
C ASP A 398 -9.60 -14.86 -19.15
N ARG A 399 -8.41 -14.66 -19.72
CA ARG A 399 -8.08 -15.07 -21.08
C ARG A 399 -8.07 -16.58 -21.29
N LYS A 400 -7.80 -17.35 -20.23
CA LYS A 400 -7.90 -18.83 -20.25
C LYS A 400 -9.33 -19.36 -20.12
N GLY A 401 -10.32 -18.49 -19.95
CA GLY A 401 -11.73 -18.86 -19.80
C GLY A 401 -12.22 -18.84 -18.34
N GLY A 402 -11.45 -18.26 -17.42
CA GLY A 402 -11.86 -18.08 -16.03
C GLY A 402 -12.08 -19.43 -15.32
N LEU A 403 -13.26 -19.56 -14.69
CA LEU A 403 -13.61 -20.77 -13.91
C LEU A 403 -13.74 -22.05 -14.71
N ASP A 404 -14.07 -21.95 -15.99
CA ASP A 404 -14.27 -23.07 -16.91
C ASP A 404 -12.99 -23.34 -17.75
N GLY A 405 -11.92 -22.57 -17.48
CA GLY A 405 -10.68 -22.61 -18.25
C GLY A 405 -9.68 -23.67 -17.79
N GLU A 406 -8.59 -23.74 -18.52
CA GLU A 406 -7.46 -24.62 -18.20
C GLU A 406 -6.69 -24.13 -16.96
N PRO A 407 -6.03 -25.04 -16.22
CA PRO A 407 -5.24 -24.65 -15.05
C PRO A 407 -4.16 -23.60 -15.36
N LEU A 408 -3.98 -22.67 -14.42
CA LEU A 408 -2.93 -21.66 -14.45
C LEU A 408 -2.02 -21.83 -13.23
N TYR A 409 -0.71 -21.63 -13.43
CA TYR A 409 0.29 -21.78 -12.39
C TYR A 409 1.06 -20.47 -12.19
N LEU A 410 1.39 -20.16 -10.93
CA LEU A 410 2.28 -19.05 -10.56
C LEU A 410 3.46 -19.58 -9.74
N LEU A 411 4.68 -19.38 -10.22
CA LEU A 411 5.89 -19.59 -9.45
C LEU A 411 6.53 -18.25 -9.10
N LEU A 412 6.66 -17.98 -7.81
CA LEU A 412 7.41 -16.85 -7.28
C LEU A 412 8.86 -17.29 -7.03
N PHE A 413 9.75 -16.99 -7.98
CA PHE A 413 11.14 -17.41 -7.93
C PHE A 413 12.00 -16.30 -7.33
N GLY A 414 11.94 -16.18 -6.00
CA GLY A 414 12.61 -15.16 -5.21
C GLY A 414 12.09 -15.11 -3.78
N LYS A 415 12.92 -14.64 -2.87
CA LYS A 415 12.56 -14.48 -1.46
C LYS A 415 11.64 -13.28 -1.27
N GLY A 416 10.61 -13.44 -0.44
CA GLY A 416 9.81 -12.36 0.09
C GLY A 416 10.42 -11.73 1.34
N LEU A 417 9.94 -10.52 1.67
CA LEU A 417 10.27 -9.83 2.91
C LEU A 417 8.99 -9.21 3.44
N TYR A 418 8.72 -9.32 4.75
CA TYR A 418 7.55 -8.68 5.35
C TYR A 418 7.59 -7.15 5.21
N ASP A 419 8.77 -6.55 5.28
CA ASP A 419 9.00 -5.12 5.06
C ASP A 419 9.29 -4.86 3.57
N ASN A 420 8.23 -4.82 2.77
CA ASN A 420 8.33 -4.63 1.31
C ASN A 420 9.05 -3.32 0.92
N ARG A 421 8.95 -2.27 1.77
CA ARG A 421 9.59 -0.97 1.54
C ARG A 421 11.03 -0.89 2.05
N LYS A 422 11.48 -1.88 2.82
CA LYS A 422 12.82 -1.94 3.45
C LYS A 422 13.13 -0.72 4.33
N ILE A 423 12.13 -0.20 5.03
CA ILE A 423 12.22 1.01 5.88
C ILE A 423 12.44 0.70 7.36
N GLY A 424 11.99 -0.46 7.82
CA GLY A 424 12.08 -0.88 9.20
C GLY A 424 13.52 -1.19 9.67
N GLU A 425 13.67 -1.42 10.97
CA GLU A 425 14.98 -1.66 11.61
C GLU A 425 15.77 -2.83 11.01
N THR A 426 15.08 -3.84 10.50
CA THR A 426 15.70 -5.02 9.86
C THR A 426 15.70 -4.95 8.35
N GLY A 427 14.63 -4.46 7.74
CA GLY A 427 14.44 -4.41 6.28
C GLY A 427 15.52 -3.59 5.58
N LYS A 428 15.93 -2.45 6.16
CA LYS A 428 16.97 -1.57 5.62
C LYS A 428 18.34 -2.22 5.42
N TYR A 429 18.60 -3.37 6.07
CA TYR A 429 19.86 -4.11 5.91
C TYR A 429 19.78 -5.23 4.86
N VAL A 430 18.60 -5.50 4.29
CA VAL A 430 18.42 -6.50 3.24
C VAL A 430 19.00 -5.98 1.92
N LYS A 431 20.01 -6.69 1.39
CA LYS A 431 20.74 -6.32 0.17
C LYS A 431 20.51 -7.24 -1.01
N TYR A 432 19.79 -8.34 -0.81
CA TYR A 432 19.44 -9.26 -1.89
C TYR A 432 18.13 -8.82 -2.59
N PRO A 433 17.92 -9.20 -3.86
CA PRO A 433 16.67 -8.95 -4.56
C PRO A 433 15.50 -9.66 -3.86
N THR A 434 14.35 -9.00 -3.82
CA THR A 434 13.14 -9.54 -3.17
C THR A 434 11.93 -9.41 -4.07
N LEU A 435 11.03 -10.38 -4.01
CA LEU A 435 9.66 -10.25 -4.52
C LEU A 435 8.76 -9.71 -3.42
N LEU A 436 7.69 -9.03 -3.80
CA LEU A 436 6.71 -8.58 -2.83
C LEU A 436 6.00 -9.75 -2.16
N THR A 437 5.55 -9.49 -0.94
CA THR A 437 4.65 -10.34 -0.18
C THR A 437 3.36 -9.58 0.11
N TYR A 438 2.27 -10.32 0.18
CA TYR A 438 1.01 -9.79 0.72
C TYR A 438 0.91 -10.15 2.20
N GLN A 439 0.46 -9.20 3.02
CA GLN A 439 0.16 -9.44 4.41
C GLN A 439 -1.33 -9.36 4.69
N HIS A 440 -1.85 -10.41 5.32
CA HIS A 440 -3.20 -10.42 5.88
C HIS A 440 -3.23 -9.80 7.27
N GLY A 441 -4.37 -9.19 7.62
CA GLY A 441 -4.66 -8.65 8.93
C GLY A 441 -4.02 -7.29 9.23
N SER A 442 -4.24 -6.83 10.46
CA SER A 442 -3.90 -5.48 10.90
C SER A 442 -2.46 -5.31 11.45
N GLY A 443 -1.70 -6.40 11.56
CA GLY A 443 -0.38 -6.37 12.20
C GLY A 443 -0.41 -6.37 13.73
N THR A 444 -1.55 -6.59 14.37
CA THR A 444 -1.71 -6.50 15.82
C THR A 444 -1.79 -7.83 16.55
N ASP A 445 -2.15 -8.91 15.87
CA ASP A 445 -2.38 -10.23 16.44
C ASP A 445 -1.65 -11.32 15.63
N GLU A 446 -0.99 -12.26 16.29
CA GLU A 446 -0.18 -13.32 15.67
C GLU A 446 -1.00 -14.27 14.78
N ARG A 447 -2.24 -14.57 15.17
CA ARG A 447 -3.07 -15.54 14.46
C ARG A 447 -3.70 -14.99 13.19
N GLN A 448 -3.82 -13.65 13.10
CA GLN A 448 -4.49 -12.97 11.99
C GLN A 448 -3.58 -12.05 11.19
N SER A 449 -2.28 -12.01 11.51
CA SER A 449 -1.34 -11.13 10.85
C SER A 449 -0.15 -11.94 10.36
N TYR A 450 -0.22 -12.38 9.13
CA TYR A 450 0.80 -13.22 8.49
C TYR A 450 0.96 -12.88 7.01
N THR A 451 2.11 -13.19 6.47
CA THR A 451 2.35 -13.09 5.02
C THR A 451 1.82 -14.34 4.33
N THR A 452 1.17 -14.15 3.17
CA THR A 452 0.67 -15.26 2.35
C THR A 452 0.81 -14.96 0.87
N ASP A 453 1.05 -15.98 0.07
CA ASP A 453 1.03 -15.90 -1.38
C ASP A 453 -0.35 -16.20 -1.99
N ASP A 454 -1.30 -16.70 -1.19
CA ASP A 454 -2.66 -17.03 -1.62
C ASP A 454 -3.39 -15.83 -2.24
N TYR A 455 -3.10 -14.62 -1.74
CA TYR A 455 -3.64 -13.38 -2.27
C TYR A 455 -3.49 -13.25 -3.79
N PHE A 456 -2.37 -13.70 -4.35
CA PHE A 456 -2.11 -13.63 -5.78
C PHE A 456 -3.00 -14.57 -6.61
N GLY A 457 -3.67 -15.51 -5.94
CA GLY A 457 -4.56 -16.50 -6.54
C GLY A 457 -6.05 -16.22 -6.36
N PHE A 458 -6.45 -15.15 -5.68
CA PHE A 458 -7.85 -14.77 -5.54
C PHE A 458 -8.30 -13.96 -6.73
N LEU A 459 -8.83 -14.61 -7.77
CA LEU A 459 -9.04 -14.01 -9.09
C LEU A 459 -10.52 -13.88 -9.49
N ASP A 460 -11.47 -14.19 -8.61
CA ASP A 460 -12.89 -13.89 -8.84
C ASP A 460 -13.13 -12.38 -8.79
N ASP A 461 -14.12 -11.87 -9.52
CA ASP A 461 -14.36 -10.44 -9.71
C ASP A 461 -14.61 -9.67 -8.40
N ASP A 462 -15.17 -10.31 -7.39
CA ASP A 462 -15.45 -9.72 -6.08
C ASP A 462 -14.46 -10.16 -4.99
N SER A 463 -13.43 -10.94 -5.37
CA SER A 463 -12.43 -11.42 -4.43
C SER A 463 -11.39 -10.35 -4.13
N GLY A 464 -10.69 -10.48 -3.00
CA GLY A 464 -9.69 -9.51 -2.59
C GLY A 464 -8.91 -9.93 -1.37
N ASN A 465 -9.25 -9.38 -0.24
CA ASN A 465 -8.50 -9.53 1.01
C ASN A 465 -9.18 -10.46 2.04
N ARG A 466 -10.20 -11.21 1.63
CA ARG A 466 -10.97 -12.10 2.51
C ARG A 466 -10.36 -13.51 2.50
N ILE A 467 -9.14 -13.65 3.04
CA ILE A 467 -8.36 -14.91 3.03
C ILE A 467 -9.19 -16.14 3.47
N ALA A 468 -10.11 -15.97 4.44
CA ALA A 468 -10.92 -17.07 4.95
C ALA A 468 -12.03 -17.54 4.01
N SER A 469 -12.42 -16.75 3.00
CA SER A 469 -13.59 -17.02 2.15
C SER A 469 -13.31 -16.97 0.66
N ASP A 470 -12.29 -16.20 0.24
CA ASP A 470 -11.91 -16.13 -1.17
C ASP A 470 -11.24 -17.44 -1.61
N LYS A 471 -11.42 -17.80 -2.88
CA LYS A 471 -10.96 -19.09 -3.40
C LYS A 471 -9.73 -18.92 -4.27
N LEU A 472 -8.76 -19.80 -4.08
CA LEU A 472 -7.61 -19.92 -4.98
C LEU A 472 -8.08 -20.41 -6.35
N ARG A 473 -7.69 -19.69 -7.40
CA ARG A 473 -7.98 -20.00 -8.82
C ARG A 473 -6.75 -20.42 -9.59
N VAL A 474 -5.58 -20.31 -9.00
CA VAL A 474 -4.30 -20.72 -9.58
C VAL A 474 -3.50 -21.54 -8.58
N ASN A 475 -2.63 -22.40 -9.08
CA ASN A 475 -1.68 -23.13 -8.25
C ASN A 475 -0.45 -22.24 -8.02
N ILE A 476 -0.12 -21.95 -6.78
CA ILE A 476 0.95 -21.02 -6.41
C ILE A 476 2.06 -21.74 -5.66
N GLY A 477 3.30 -21.46 -6.02
CA GLY A 477 4.47 -21.90 -5.28
C GLY A 477 5.50 -20.79 -5.18
N ARG A 478 6.29 -20.77 -4.09
CA ARG A 478 7.44 -19.88 -3.93
C ARG A 478 8.72 -20.66 -3.68
N LEU A 479 9.75 -20.35 -4.46
CA LEU A 479 11.12 -20.77 -4.21
C LEU A 479 11.90 -19.58 -3.64
N PRO A 480 12.08 -19.50 -2.31
CA PRO A 480 12.52 -18.27 -1.63
C PRO A 480 14.04 -18.06 -1.70
N ILE A 481 14.59 -18.02 -2.89
CA ILE A 481 16.03 -17.81 -3.16
C ILE A 481 16.43 -16.36 -2.89
N LYS A 482 17.64 -16.16 -2.43
CA LYS A 482 18.24 -14.84 -2.10
C LYS A 482 19.65 -14.64 -2.67
N SER A 483 20.15 -15.61 -3.46
CA SER A 483 21.44 -15.52 -4.13
C SER A 483 21.47 -16.34 -5.42
N GLU A 484 22.37 -16.02 -6.33
CA GLU A 484 22.57 -16.79 -7.56
C GLU A 484 22.97 -18.24 -7.26
N GLN A 485 23.73 -18.49 -6.19
CA GLN A 485 24.10 -19.84 -5.81
C GLN A 485 22.89 -20.66 -5.39
N GLU A 486 21.98 -20.10 -4.58
CA GLU A 486 20.73 -20.76 -4.22
C GLU A 486 19.85 -20.99 -5.45
N ALA A 487 19.78 -20.04 -6.39
CA ALA A 487 19.06 -20.21 -7.65
C ALA A 487 19.58 -21.38 -8.46
N LYS A 488 20.91 -21.49 -8.60
CA LYS A 488 21.56 -22.59 -9.28
C LYS A 488 21.30 -23.94 -8.63
N ASP A 489 21.40 -23.99 -7.29
CA ASP A 489 21.21 -25.23 -6.52
C ASP A 489 19.76 -25.72 -6.63
N VAL A 490 18.78 -24.81 -6.57
CA VAL A 490 17.36 -25.12 -6.74
C VAL A 490 17.07 -25.64 -8.16
N VAL A 491 17.58 -24.99 -9.20
CA VAL A 491 17.44 -25.44 -10.58
C VAL A 491 18.04 -26.84 -10.74
N SER A 492 19.26 -27.05 -10.23
CA SER A 492 19.92 -28.37 -10.29
C SER A 492 19.11 -29.45 -9.55
N LYS A 493 18.53 -29.11 -8.41
CA LYS A 493 17.65 -30.00 -7.64
C LYS A 493 16.40 -30.39 -8.44
N LEU A 494 15.74 -29.43 -9.11
CA LEU A 494 14.56 -29.71 -9.92
C LEU A 494 14.88 -30.62 -11.12
N TYR A 495 15.97 -30.33 -11.85
CA TYR A 495 16.42 -31.19 -12.93
C TYR A 495 16.72 -32.61 -12.45
N ASN A 496 17.51 -32.75 -11.37
CA ASN A 496 17.83 -34.05 -10.82
C ASN A 496 16.59 -34.83 -10.34
N TYR A 497 15.57 -34.13 -9.80
CA TYR A 497 14.34 -34.76 -9.36
C TYR A 497 13.49 -35.27 -10.53
N ILE A 498 13.33 -34.47 -11.57
CA ILE A 498 12.50 -34.81 -12.75
C ILE A 498 13.18 -35.86 -13.63
N GLU A 499 14.48 -35.72 -13.88
CA GLU A 499 15.25 -36.66 -14.69
C GLU A 499 15.64 -37.96 -13.95
N ASN A 500 15.38 -37.98 -12.63
CA ASN A 500 15.79 -39.12 -11.82
C ASN A 500 14.98 -40.38 -12.15
N ASN A 501 15.65 -41.37 -12.72
CA ASN A 501 15.13 -42.69 -13.02
C ASN A 501 15.25 -43.68 -11.85
N ASP A 502 15.72 -43.25 -10.69
CA ASP A 502 15.78 -44.11 -9.51
C ASP A 502 14.38 -44.59 -9.12
N LYS A 503 14.20 -45.90 -9.09
CA LYS A 503 12.96 -46.61 -8.73
C LYS A 503 12.95 -47.05 -7.27
N GLY A 504 13.75 -46.44 -6.44
CA GLY A 504 13.82 -46.77 -5.01
C GLY A 504 12.48 -46.63 -4.28
N SER A 505 12.30 -47.44 -3.24
CA SER A 505 11.06 -47.49 -2.46
C SER A 505 10.69 -46.14 -1.81
N TRP A 506 11.64 -45.23 -1.65
CA TRP A 506 11.41 -43.90 -1.09
C TRP A 506 10.37 -43.06 -1.87
N LYS A 507 10.20 -43.32 -3.17
CA LYS A 507 9.19 -42.64 -4.00
C LYS A 507 7.76 -43.02 -3.65
N ASN A 508 7.57 -44.12 -2.94
CA ASN A 508 6.27 -44.62 -2.51
C ASN A 508 6.07 -44.46 -1.00
N GLN A 509 6.93 -43.67 -0.35
CA GLN A 509 6.80 -43.44 1.10
C GLN A 509 6.12 -42.07 1.34
N VAL A 510 5.12 -42.05 2.20
CA VAL A 510 4.47 -40.86 2.71
C VAL A 510 4.78 -40.78 4.20
N LEU A 511 5.37 -39.66 4.63
CA LEU A 511 5.63 -39.35 6.03
C LEU A 511 4.53 -38.41 6.54
N VAL A 512 3.78 -38.86 7.51
CA VAL A 512 2.81 -38.04 8.25
C VAL A 512 3.43 -37.62 9.57
N VAL A 513 3.39 -36.34 9.88
CA VAL A 513 3.96 -35.77 11.11
C VAL A 513 2.86 -35.05 11.88
N ALA A 514 2.70 -35.34 13.15
CA ALA A 514 1.77 -34.69 14.05
C ALA A 514 2.39 -34.51 15.44
N ASP A 515 1.91 -33.52 16.19
CA ASP A 515 2.26 -33.35 17.60
C ASP A 515 1.18 -33.92 18.54
N ASP A 516 1.49 -34.03 19.80
CA ASP A 516 0.61 -34.55 20.85
C ASP A 516 -0.08 -33.45 21.68
N GLU A 517 0.02 -32.20 21.27
CA GLU A 517 -0.67 -31.07 21.89
C GLU A 517 -2.20 -31.13 21.65
N ASN A 518 -2.94 -30.24 22.31
CA ASN A 518 -4.40 -30.15 22.19
C ASN A 518 -5.17 -31.47 22.42
N TYR A 519 -4.79 -32.22 23.46
CA TYR A 519 -5.37 -33.53 23.78
C TYR A 519 -5.16 -34.58 22.69
N ALA A 520 -4.01 -34.52 22.00
CA ALA A 520 -3.60 -35.42 20.93
C ALA A 520 -4.51 -35.39 19.67
N ILE A 521 -5.35 -34.38 19.48
CA ILE A 521 -6.26 -34.28 18.33
C ILE A 521 -5.52 -34.32 17.00
N HIS A 522 -4.32 -33.75 16.94
CA HIS A 522 -3.50 -33.75 15.71
C HIS A 522 -2.99 -35.16 15.39
N MET A 523 -2.66 -35.95 16.40
CA MET A 523 -2.30 -37.37 16.23
C MET A 523 -3.51 -38.19 15.76
N GLU A 524 -4.69 -37.96 16.32
CA GLU A 524 -5.93 -38.67 15.90
C GLU A 524 -6.26 -38.34 14.43
N GLN A 525 -6.17 -37.08 14.02
CA GLN A 525 -6.39 -36.66 12.63
C GLN A 525 -5.34 -37.26 11.69
N ALA A 526 -4.07 -37.31 12.09
CA ALA A 526 -3.01 -37.95 11.34
C ALA A 526 -3.24 -39.45 11.14
N GLU A 527 -3.68 -40.16 12.18
CA GLU A 527 -4.05 -41.58 12.11
C GLU A 527 -5.26 -41.81 11.19
N GLU A 528 -6.25 -40.92 11.20
CA GLU A 528 -7.38 -40.99 10.28
C GLU A 528 -6.92 -40.88 8.82
N ILE A 529 -6.02 -39.90 8.51
CA ILE A 529 -5.41 -39.75 7.18
C ILE A 529 -4.64 -41.04 6.81
N CYS A 530 -3.81 -41.56 7.70
CA CYS A 530 -3.09 -42.81 7.49
C CYS A 530 -4.03 -43.95 7.14
N SER A 531 -5.12 -44.10 7.89
CA SER A 531 -6.14 -45.16 7.67
C SER A 531 -6.82 -45.01 6.29
N ILE A 532 -7.10 -43.79 5.84
CA ILE A 532 -7.64 -43.55 4.49
C ILE A 532 -6.63 -43.97 3.43
N MET A 533 -5.36 -43.63 3.63
CA MET A 533 -4.29 -43.99 2.69
C MET A 533 -4.03 -45.49 2.63
N GLU A 534 -4.06 -46.20 3.76
CA GLU A 534 -3.91 -47.68 3.84
C GLU A 534 -5.01 -48.42 3.07
N ASN A 535 -6.21 -47.88 3.07
CA ASN A 535 -7.35 -48.43 2.34
C ASN A 535 -7.42 -48.04 0.87
N SER A 536 -6.43 -47.30 0.35
CA SER A 536 -6.34 -46.87 -1.04
C SER A 536 -5.58 -47.91 -1.85
N ASP A 537 -6.17 -48.37 -2.95
CA ASP A 537 -5.55 -49.36 -3.86
C ASP A 537 -4.24 -48.89 -4.54
N CYS A 538 -3.86 -47.63 -4.35
CA CYS A 538 -2.75 -46.97 -5.03
C CYS A 538 -1.46 -46.82 -4.20
N LEU A 539 -1.47 -47.07 -2.91
CA LEU A 539 -0.34 -46.84 -2.02
C LEU A 539 0.05 -48.07 -1.21
N LEU A 540 1.29 -48.52 -1.32
CA LEU A 540 1.91 -49.48 -0.43
C LEU A 540 2.41 -48.72 0.82
N TYR A 541 1.60 -48.75 1.88
CA TYR A 541 1.94 -48.14 3.16
C TYR A 541 2.42 -49.19 4.15
N THR A 542 3.47 -48.88 4.90
CA THR A 542 3.89 -49.62 6.08
C THR A 542 3.92 -48.67 7.27
N SER A 543 2.97 -48.79 8.18
CA SER A 543 2.96 -48.03 9.43
C SER A 543 4.20 -48.34 10.25
N PRO A 544 4.97 -47.37 10.72
CA PRO A 544 5.99 -47.61 11.73
C PRO A 544 5.31 -48.16 13.01
N SER A 545 5.92 -49.17 13.60
CA SER A 545 5.42 -49.77 14.85
C SER A 545 5.32 -48.68 15.93
N PRO A 546 4.29 -48.71 16.82
CA PRO A 546 4.18 -47.82 17.97
C PRO A 546 5.43 -47.72 18.85
N ARG A 547 6.32 -48.71 18.78
CA ARG A 547 7.62 -48.72 19.48
C ARG A 547 8.64 -47.73 18.88
N ASP A 548 8.49 -47.33 17.62
CA ASP A 548 9.42 -46.38 16.99
C ASP A 548 9.07 -44.93 17.34
N THR A 549 7.82 -44.65 17.73
CA THR A 549 7.40 -43.34 18.23
C THR A 549 7.88 -43.05 19.65
N GLU A 550 8.11 -44.09 20.49
CA GLU A 550 8.64 -43.87 21.85
C GLU A 550 10.13 -43.57 21.88
N ARG A 551 10.91 -43.91 20.83
CA ARG A 551 12.36 -43.66 20.79
C ARG A 551 12.73 -42.23 20.36
N SER A 552 11.81 -41.50 19.79
CA SER A 552 12.04 -40.09 19.44
C SER A 552 11.75 -39.10 20.58
N ARG A 553 11.38 -39.62 21.78
CA ARG A 553 11.11 -38.79 22.98
C ARG A 553 12.32 -38.63 23.91
N MET A 554 13.56 -38.95 23.47
CA MET A 554 14.78 -38.68 24.22
C MET A 554 15.60 -37.58 23.61
#